data_8f7ad6307584ff4f833b68da09c755fd
#
_entry.id   8f7ad6307584ff4f833b68da09c755fd
#
_cell.length_a   1.000
_cell.length_b   1.000
_cell.length_c   1.000
_cell.angle_alpha   90.00
_cell.angle_beta   90.00
_cell.angle_gamma   90.00
#
_symmetry.space_group_name_H-M   'P 1'
#
loop_
_entity.id
_entity.type
_entity.pdbx_description
1 polymer ?
#
loop_
_entity_poly.entity_id
_entity_poly.type
_entity_poly.pdbx_seq_one_letter_code
_entity_poly.pdbx_strand_id
1 'polypeptide(L)'
;MLMEKWLSGLTAEGECTPCVGGMACDVQGIETPIRPCSAGYFCRVGANSTTPELGADANICPPGSYCPEMTAEPIECPEGSYSPSEGLQMVEECLYCTRGYYCNTTGQICFLIFRLNLYANDVIIYSFYQV
;
A
#
# COMPACT_ATOMS: atom_id res chain seq x y z
N MET A 1 0.85 -8.85 19.13
CA MET A 1 0.98 -9.82 18.04
C MET A 1 0.07 -10.99 18.26
N LEU A 2 -0.66 -11.39 17.25
CA LEU A 2 -1.79 -12.27 17.36
C LEU A 2 -1.49 -13.61 16.71
N MET A 3 -0.90 -14.54 17.45
CA MET A 3 -0.58 -15.86 16.94
C MET A 3 -1.55 -16.93 17.44
N GLU A 4 -2.11 -16.77 18.60
CA GLU A 4 -2.68 -17.85 19.37
C GLU A 4 -4.19 -18.00 19.26
N LYS A 5 -4.87 -17.23 18.44
CA LYS A 5 -6.33 -17.16 18.52
C LYS A 5 -7.11 -17.92 17.45
N TRP A 6 -6.44 -18.48 16.46
CA TRP A 6 -7.15 -19.03 15.32
C TRP A 6 -6.92 -20.51 15.05
N LEU A 7 -6.19 -21.18 15.88
CA LEU A 7 -6.10 -22.63 15.87
C LEU A 7 -6.68 -23.19 17.15
N SER A 8 -7.74 -23.99 17.03
CA SER A 8 -8.35 -24.65 18.17
C SER A 8 -7.53 -25.88 18.61
N GLY A 9 -7.55 -26.17 19.90
CA GLY A 9 -6.85 -27.31 20.47
C GLY A 9 -5.37 -27.09 20.75
N LEU A 10 -4.83 -25.90 20.50
CA LEU A 10 -3.46 -25.55 20.82
C LEU A 10 -3.30 -25.28 22.30
N THR A 11 -2.20 -25.79 22.86
CA THR A 11 -1.90 -25.66 24.30
C THR A 11 -0.65 -24.84 24.59
N ALA A 12 0.14 -24.51 23.57
CA ALA A 12 1.37 -23.74 23.70
C ALA A 12 1.50 -22.71 22.57
N GLU A 13 2.15 -21.58 22.86
CA GLU A 13 2.39 -20.53 21.88
C GLU A 13 3.20 -21.01 20.67
N GLY A 14 4.14 -21.92 20.87
CA GLY A 14 4.94 -22.48 19.77
C GLY A 14 4.16 -23.28 18.75
N GLU A 15 2.93 -23.66 19.06
CA GLU A 15 2.03 -24.36 18.15
C GLU A 15 1.27 -23.42 17.22
N CYS A 16 1.28 -22.11 17.50
CA CYS A 16 0.59 -21.12 16.70
C CYS A 16 1.42 -20.69 15.50
N THR A 17 0.80 -20.66 14.33
CA THR A 17 1.44 -20.20 13.11
C THR A 17 1.05 -18.74 12.87
N PRO A 18 2.03 -17.82 12.74
CA PRO A 18 1.70 -16.42 12.44
C PRO A 18 1.08 -16.29 11.05
N CYS A 19 0.21 -15.32 10.89
CA CYS A 19 -0.38 -14.98 9.61
C CYS A 19 0.72 -14.45 8.67
N VAL A 20 0.85 -15.07 7.51
CA VAL A 20 1.87 -14.66 6.52
C VAL A 20 1.51 -13.34 5.85
N GLY A 21 2.51 -12.64 5.34
CA GLY A 21 2.29 -11.40 4.61
C GLY A 21 1.38 -11.58 3.38
N GLY A 22 0.54 -10.61 3.14
CA GLY A 22 -0.48 -10.66 2.08
C GLY A 22 -1.76 -11.36 2.47
N MET A 23 -1.79 -11.95 3.66
CA MET A 23 -2.95 -12.71 4.16
C MET A 23 -3.44 -12.13 5.48
N ALA A 24 -4.72 -12.32 5.75
CA ALA A 24 -5.33 -11.99 7.02
C ALA A 24 -5.86 -13.24 7.71
N CYS A 25 -5.81 -13.22 9.02
CA CYS A 25 -6.28 -14.30 9.89
C CYS A 25 -7.41 -13.77 10.75
N ASP A 26 -8.55 -13.57 10.13
CA ASP A 26 -9.71 -12.94 10.75
C ASP A 26 -10.67 -13.92 11.43
N VAL A 27 -10.41 -15.20 11.30
CA VAL A 27 -11.27 -16.25 11.86
C VAL A 27 -10.50 -17.07 12.88
N GLN A 28 -11.12 -17.28 14.03
CA GLN A 28 -10.55 -18.09 15.12
C GLN A 28 -10.92 -19.56 14.97
N GLY A 29 -10.04 -20.45 15.45
CA GLY A 29 -10.36 -21.86 15.63
C GLY A 29 -10.35 -22.72 14.39
N ILE A 30 -9.73 -22.29 13.29
CA ILE A 30 -9.56 -23.08 12.08
C ILE A 30 -8.08 -23.36 11.79
N GLU A 31 -7.81 -24.48 11.15
CA GLU A 31 -6.46 -24.92 10.87
C GLU A 31 -5.74 -24.04 9.83
N THR A 32 -6.51 -23.49 8.89
CA THR A 32 -5.97 -22.63 7.84
C THR A 32 -6.79 -21.34 7.74
N PRO A 33 -6.65 -20.44 8.72
CA PRO A 33 -7.44 -19.21 8.75
C PRO A 33 -6.88 -18.15 7.81
N ILE A 34 -6.66 -18.50 6.57
CA ILE A 34 -5.93 -17.65 5.64
C ILE A 34 -6.90 -17.13 4.59
N ARG A 35 -7.12 -15.84 4.61
CA ARG A 35 -7.83 -15.11 3.57
C ARG A 35 -6.88 -14.11 2.93
N PRO A 36 -6.94 -13.90 1.62
CA PRO A 36 -6.12 -12.88 1.00
C PRO A 36 -6.54 -11.49 1.49
N CYS A 37 -5.55 -10.62 1.69
CA CYS A 37 -5.77 -9.21 1.95
C CYS A 37 -6.52 -8.61 0.76
N SER A 38 -7.58 -7.87 1.03
CA SER A 38 -8.41 -7.29 -0.03
C SER A 38 -7.62 -6.30 -0.88
N ALA A 39 -7.97 -6.20 -2.16
CA ALA A 39 -7.38 -5.20 -3.03
C ALA A 39 -7.62 -3.78 -2.46
N GLY A 40 -6.63 -2.91 -2.57
CA GLY A 40 -6.65 -1.57 -1.98
C GLY A 40 -6.12 -1.52 -0.54
N TYR A 41 -5.71 -2.66 0.00
CA TYR A 41 -5.14 -2.79 1.35
C TYR A 41 -3.86 -3.59 1.31
N PHE A 42 -3.01 -3.40 2.30
CA PHE A 42 -1.83 -4.25 2.49
C PHE A 42 -1.87 -4.89 3.87
N CYS A 43 -1.38 -6.11 3.96
CA CYS A 43 -1.33 -6.88 5.19
C CYS A 43 0.08 -7.45 5.36
N ARG A 44 0.84 -6.89 6.26
CA ARG A 44 2.10 -7.50 6.69
C ARG A 44 1.81 -8.71 7.57
N VAL A 45 2.83 -9.30 8.11
CA VAL A 45 2.68 -10.46 8.99
C VAL A 45 1.78 -10.14 10.18
N GLY A 46 0.87 -11.04 10.50
CA GLY A 46 0.03 -10.95 11.69
C GLY A 46 -1.26 -10.14 11.52
N ALA A 47 -1.65 -9.81 10.30
CA ALA A 47 -2.90 -9.08 10.06
C ALA A 47 -4.12 -9.89 10.52
N ASN A 48 -5.07 -9.24 11.18
CA ASN A 48 -6.31 -9.85 11.68
C ASN A 48 -7.56 -9.39 10.94
N SER A 49 -7.40 -8.71 9.82
CA SER A 49 -8.50 -8.26 8.96
C SER A 49 -8.06 -8.23 7.52
N THR A 50 -8.96 -8.53 6.59
CA THR A 50 -8.71 -8.42 5.15
C THR A 50 -8.81 -6.97 4.66
N THR A 51 -9.42 -6.09 5.47
CA THR A 51 -9.56 -4.66 5.19
C THR A 51 -9.11 -3.84 6.41
N PRO A 52 -7.81 -3.89 6.73
CA PRO A 52 -7.31 -3.17 7.92
C PRO A 52 -7.32 -1.66 7.68
N GLU A 53 -7.79 -0.89 8.66
CA GLU A 53 -7.89 0.56 8.56
C GLU A 53 -6.96 1.32 9.51
N LEU A 54 -6.43 0.62 10.49
CA LEU A 54 -5.59 1.23 11.53
C LEU A 54 -4.43 0.31 11.87
N GLY A 55 -3.24 0.71 11.51
CA GLY A 55 -2.04 -0.02 11.91
C GLY A 55 -0.84 0.25 11.02
N ALA A 56 0.35 0.09 11.58
CA ALA A 56 1.59 0.21 10.82
C ALA A 56 1.86 -1.01 9.94
N ASP A 57 1.37 -2.17 10.36
CA ASP A 57 1.64 -3.45 9.69
C ASP A 57 0.49 -3.91 8.78
N ALA A 58 -0.64 -3.23 8.81
CA ALA A 58 -1.76 -3.51 7.93
C ALA A 58 -2.67 -2.28 7.88
N ASN A 59 -2.96 -1.80 6.70
CA ASN A 59 -3.75 -0.58 6.52
C ASN A 59 -4.25 -0.48 5.07
N ILE A 60 -5.02 0.57 4.81
CA ILE A 60 -5.37 0.97 3.44
C ILE A 60 -4.09 1.31 2.67
N CYS A 61 -4.08 1.02 1.38
CA CYS A 61 -2.92 1.32 0.52
C CYS A 61 -2.64 2.82 0.53
N PRO A 62 -1.40 3.25 0.86
CA PRO A 62 -1.10 4.68 0.99
C PRO A 62 -1.05 5.39 -0.37
N PRO A 63 -1.16 6.74 -0.38
CA PRO A 63 -0.96 7.51 -1.60
C PRO A 63 0.41 7.22 -2.23
N GLY A 64 0.48 7.28 -3.54
CA GLY A 64 1.71 6.97 -4.29
C GLY A 64 1.93 5.49 -4.54
N SER A 65 1.04 4.63 -4.05
CA SER A 65 1.16 3.18 -4.18
C SER A 65 -0.17 2.54 -4.55
N TYR A 66 -0.11 1.30 -5.03
CA TYR A 66 -1.27 0.47 -5.28
C TYR A 66 -1.08 -0.90 -4.62
N CYS A 67 -2.16 -1.55 -4.26
CA CYS A 67 -2.15 -2.81 -3.54
C CYS A 67 -3.15 -3.77 -4.16
N PRO A 68 -2.73 -4.68 -5.04
CA PRO A 68 -3.58 -5.77 -5.51
C PRO A 68 -3.98 -6.71 -4.37
N GLU A 69 -4.90 -7.60 -4.62
CA GLU A 69 -5.24 -8.66 -3.67
C GLU A 69 -3.99 -9.42 -3.24
N MET A 70 -3.89 -9.81 -1.99
CA MET A 70 -2.73 -10.50 -1.39
C MET A 70 -1.46 -9.64 -1.25
N THR A 71 -1.59 -8.34 -1.14
CA THR A 71 -0.43 -7.46 -1.00
C THR A 71 0.09 -7.46 0.44
N ALA A 72 1.36 -7.83 0.62
CA ALA A 72 2.06 -7.72 1.90
C ALA A 72 2.67 -6.33 2.09
N GLU A 73 3.22 -5.75 1.03
CA GLU A 73 3.85 -4.43 1.03
C GLU A 73 3.27 -3.60 -0.12
N PRO A 74 2.92 -2.33 0.11
CA PRO A 74 2.44 -1.45 -0.96
C PRO A 74 3.44 -1.40 -2.12
N ILE A 75 2.92 -1.42 -3.34
CA ILE A 75 3.73 -1.35 -4.56
C ILE A 75 3.68 0.09 -5.07
N GLU A 76 4.82 0.73 -5.17
CA GLU A 76 4.91 2.11 -5.61
C GLU A 76 4.45 2.29 -7.06
N CYS A 77 3.72 3.37 -7.33
CA CYS A 77 3.41 3.77 -8.69
C CYS A 77 4.70 4.01 -9.48
N PRO A 78 4.79 3.56 -10.75
CA PRO A 78 6.02 3.67 -11.53
C PRO A 78 6.37 5.12 -11.88
N GLU A 79 7.62 5.35 -12.25
CA GLU A 79 8.05 6.63 -12.80
C GLU A 79 7.16 7.07 -13.95
N GLY A 80 6.87 8.35 -14.04
CA GLY A 80 5.94 8.89 -15.03
C GLY A 80 4.49 8.86 -14.57
N SER A 81 4.24 8.42 -13.36
CA SER A 81 2.91 8.41 -12.75
C SER A 81 2.94 8.88 -11.30
N TYR A 82 1.77 9.16 -10.76
CA TYR A 82 1.60 9.60 -9.38
C TYR A 82 0.23 9.17 -8.87
N SER A 83 0.03 9.17 -7.57
CA SER A 83 -1.29 8.93 -6.99
C SER A 83 -1.50 9.75 -5.71
N PRO A 84 -2.40 10.74 -5.72
CA PRO A 84 -2.76 11.48 -4.52
C PRO A 84 -3.76 10.72 -3.64
N SER A 85 -4.37 9.67 -4.16
CA SER A 85 -5.41 8.91 -3.47
C SER A 85 -4.85 7.67 -2.80
N GLU A 86 -5.48 7.27 -1.71
CA GLU A 86 -5.20 6.00 -1.04
C GLU A 86 -6.17 4.92 -1.54
N GLY A 87 -5.84 3.66 -1.24
CA GLY A 87 -6.74 2.54 -1.56
C GLY A 87 -6.70 2.07 -3.00
N LEU A 88 -5.70 2.43 -3.79
CA LEU A 88 -5.56 1.96 -5.16
C LEU A 88 -5.37 0.44 -5.20
N GLN A 89 -6.03 -0.20 -6.16
CA GLN A 89 -6.03 -1.65 -6.30
C GLN A 89 -5.10 -2.16 -7.39
N MET A 90 -4.83 -1.33 -8.40
CA MET A 90 -4.04 -1.74 -9.56
C MET A 90 -3.23 -0.57 -10.13
N VAL A 91 -2.18 -0.91 -10.88
CA VAL A 91 -1.26 0.08 -11.44
C VAL A 91 -1.96 1.06 -12.38
N GLU A 92 -3.01 0.64 -13.07
CA GLU A 92 -3.79 1.46 -14.00
C GLU A 92 -4.52 2.63 -13.31
N GLU A 93 -4.65 2.58 -11.99
CA GLU A 93 -5.23 3.67 -11.21
C GLU A 93 -4.21 4.76 -10.87
N CYS A 94 -2.92 4.49 -11.04
CA CYS A 94 -1.89 5.51 -10.97
C CYS A 94 -2.06 6.49 -12.13
N LEU A 95 -2.11 7.78 -11.84
CA LEU A 95 -2.36 8.83 -12.83
C LEU A 95 -1.07 9.15 -13.60
N TYR A 96 -1.16 9.21 -14.92
CA TYR A 96 -0.01 9.58 -15.74
C TYR A 96 0.31 11.07 -15.63
N CYS A 97 1.59 11.37 -15.57
CA CYS A 97 2.09 12.74 -15.66
C CYS A 97 1.81 13.30 -17.04
N THR A 98 1.08 14.41 -17.12
CA THR A 98 0.75 15.06 -18.39
C THR A 98 1.85 16.05 -18.80
N ARG A 99 1.76 16.55 -20.05
CA ARG A 99 2.72 17.55 -20.54
C ARG A 99 2.74 18.79 -19.65
N GLY A 100 3.94 19.28 -19.35
CA GLY A 100 4.16 20.42 -18.46
C GLY A 100 4.32 20.04 -16.99
N TYR A 101 4.18 18.73 -16.67
CA TYR A 101 4.37 18.19 -15.34
C TYR A 101 5.49 17.16 -15.33
N TYR A 102 5.98 16.86 -14.17
CA TYR A 102 7.19 16.07 -14.00
C TYR A 102 7.01 15.04 -12.89
N CYS A 103 7.23 13.78 -13.20
CA CYS A 103 7.12 12.65 -12.29
C CYS A 103 8.31 11.73 -12.51
N ASN A 104 9.42 12.00 -11.83
CA ASN A 104 10.69 11.32 -12.07
C ASN A 104 11.07 10.28 -11.02
N THR A 105 10.18 10.01 -10.08
CA THR A 105 10.42 9.03 -9.02
C THR A 105 9.23 8.10 -8.88
N THR A 106 9.49 6.90 -8.36
CA THR A 106 8.43 5.96 -7.99
C THR A 106 7.72 6.44 -6.73
N GLY A 107 6.50 5.97 -6.51
CA GLY A 107 5.75 6.28 -5.30
C GLY A 107 5.34 7.73 -5.14
N GLN A 108 5.31 8.49 -6.22
CA GLN A 108 5.02 9.92 -6.19
C GLN A 108 3.53 10.16 -5.92
N ILE A 109 3.23 11.03 -4.95
CA ILE A 109 1.86 11.34 -4.55
C ILE A 109 1.30 12.59 -5.24
N CYS A 110 2.16 13.40 -5.84
CA CYS A 110 1.78 14.61 -6.57
C CYS A 110 2.66 14.76 -7.80
N PHE A 111 2.24 15.60 -8.72
CA PHE A 111 3.05 15.97 -9.87
C PHE A 111 3.89 17.22 -9.54
N LEU A 112 5.01 17.35 -10.23
CA LEU A 112 5.87 18.52 -10.17
C LEU A 112 5.63 19.38 -11.40
N ILE A 113 5.51 20.71 -11.22
CA ILE A 113 5.42 21.64 -12.34
C ILE A 113 6.84 22.01 -12.78
N PHE A 114 7.10 21.83 -14.05
CA PHE A 114 8.34 22.25 -14.68
C PHE A 114 8.18 23.67 -15.22
N ARG A 115 8.93 24.61 -14.68
CA ARG A 115 8.96 26.00 -15.14
C ARG A 115 10.37 26.40 -15.49
N LEU A 116 10.56 26.83 -16.72
CA LEU A 116 11.81 27.39 -17.17
C LEU A 116 11.84 28.88 -16.82
N ASN A 117 12.83 29.32 -16.06
CA ASN A 117 13.08 30.74 -15.84
C ASN A 117 13.94 31.27 -16.98
N LEU A 118 13.30 31.97 -17.92
CA LEU A 118 13.97 32.48 -19.11
C LEU A 118 15.02 33.56 -18.81
N TYR A 119 14.98 34.20 -17.64
CA TYR A 119 15.92 35.26 -17.27
C TYR A 119 17.17 34.74 -16.58
N ALA A 120 17.10 33.60 -15.91
CA ALA A 120 18.23 33.02 -15.17
C ALA A 120 18.74 31.70 -15.76
N ASN A 121 18.11 31.19 -16.81
CA ASN A 121 18.36 29.86 -17.40
C ASN A 121 18.25 28.71 -16.36
N ASP A 122 17.49 28.96 -15.29
CA ASP A 122 17.29 27.99 -14.24
C ASP A 122 15.96 27.25 -14.39
N VAL A 123 15.96 26.00 -13.99
CA VAL A 123 14.76 25.18 -13.93
C VAL A 123 14.23 25.20 -12.51
N ILE A 124 13.02 25.69 -12.35
CA ILE A 124 12.34 25.72 -11.05
C ILE A 124 11.29 24.63 -11.02
N ILE A 125 11.37 23.74 -10.04
CA ILE A 125 10.41 22.63 -9.84
C ILE A 125 9.54 22.97 -8.64
N TYR A 126 8.24 22.99 -8.85
CA TYR A 126 7.25 23.19 -7.80
C TYR A 126 6.49 21.90 -7.54
N SER A 127 6.39 21.54 -6.27
CA SER A 127 5.57 20.41 -5.84
C SER A 127 4.20 20.90 -5.40
N PHE A 128 3.16 20.29 -5.95
CA PHE A 128 1.78 20.59 -5.57
C PHE A 128 1.11 19.33 -5.04
N TYR A 129 0.53 19.46 -3.85
CA TYR A 129 -0.36 18.45 -3.32
C TYR A 129 -1.76 18.72 -3.83
N GLN A 130 -2.36 17.72 -4.46
CA GLN A 130 -3.79 17.71 -4.65
C GLN A 130 -4.44 17.05 -3.44
N VAL A 131 -5.27 17.81 -2.79
CA VAL A 131 -6.06 17.31 -1.66
C VAL A 131 -7.36 16.73 -2.19
#